data_4d0ed4b4a87eeb0703b92d352c40e716
#
_entry.id   4d0ed4b4a87eeb0703b92d352c40e716
#
_cell.length_a   1.000
_cell.length_b   1.000
_cell.length_c   1.000
_cell.angle_alpha   90.00
_cell.angle_beta   90.00
_cell.angle_gamma   90.00
#
_symmetry.space_group_name_H-M   'P 1'
#
loop_
_entity.id
_entity.type
_entity.pdbx_description
1 polymer ?
#
loop_
_entity_poly.entity_id
_entity_poly.type
_entity_poly.pdbx_seq_one_letter_code
_entity_poly.pdbx_strand_id
1 'polypeptide(L)'
;MSDVVQKLWGFCHTLRHDGIGYTEYVEQLTYLLFLKMADEKGINLSKLTVEDGGKKKTVDCSWPTLRDAVGTGILDNYLDILRSLGKQPGILGDIFAGAQSRFTKPVSLKTLINQIDQTEWTELNVDVKADAYEGLLEKAASEGKKGAGQMFTPRVLIQSIVHCMKPDPRAHKDFTICDPACGTGGFLVVAYEWLVKETKGGAMDRDIVKRVRGKTYFGQDIDRTPRRLAMMNLFLHQIEPHIKLGDTIYEPVDGQRHDVVLTNPPFGTRGANQAPDRDDFTVTTSNKQLNFLQHVMTILKPGGRAAVVLPDNCLFADQAGEVFKLLTEDCVLHTVLRLPRGTFTPYSTGVKANVIFFTKGYATENVWIYDARTNVPGITKKDRPLTSEHFAEFGKCYGDDPNGRSKRKETERFHKFSITEVKAKDFKLDGFKWLKDEDIEDSDELPEPEELATDAIAALEGAVIELNAVLAALENGSKK
;
A
#
# COMPACT_ATOMS: atom_id res chain seq x y z
N MET A 1 -16.16 -10.35 7.06
CA MET A 1 -15.19 -11.25 6.39
C MET A 1 -16.00 -12.38 5.75
N SER A 2 -15.84 -12.64 4.46
CA SER A 2 -16.62 -13.69 3.79
C SER A 2 -16.27 -15.07 4.37
N ASP A 3 -17.20 -16.02 4.31
CA ASP A 3 -17.00 -17.42 4.75
C ASP A 3 -15.77 -18.06 4.10
N VAL A 4 -15.51 -17.74 2.84
CA VAL A 4 -14.34 -18.19 2.07
C VAL A 4 -13.02 -17.71 2.70
N VAL A 5 -12.95 -16.42 3.12
CA VAL A 5 -11.74 -15.87 3.77
C VAL A 5 -11.49 -16.54 5.09
N GLN A 6 -12.54 -16.79 5.87
CA GLN A 6 -12.40 -17.45 7.17
C GLN A 6 -11.90 -18.89 7.02
N LYS A 7 -12.38 -19.62 6.00
CA LYS A 7 -11.92 -20.99 5.71
C LYS A 7 -10.46 -21.03 5.28
N LEU A 8 -10.06 -20.18 4.34
CA LEU A 8 -8.65 -20.09 3.90
C LEU A 8 -7.74 -19.69 5.05
N TRP A 9 -8.19 -18.74 5.88
CA TRP A 9 -7.43 -18.31 7.03
C TRP A 9 -7.33 -19.37 8.13
N GLY A 10 -8.39 -20.13 8.34
CA GLY A 10 -8.38 -21.27 9.27
C GLY A 10 -7.28 -22.30 8.91
N PHE A 11 -7.07 -22.52 7.62
CA PHE A 11 -6.01 -23.41 7.15
C PHE A 11 -4.60 -22.84 7.36
N CYS A 12 -4.45 -21.52 7.37
CA CYS A 12 -3.17 -20.87 7.69
C CYS A 12 -2.63 -21.29 9.08
N HIS A 13 -3.50 -21.42 10.07
CA HIS A 13 -3.12 -21.89 11.40
C HIS A 13 -2.54 -23.33 11.37
N THR A 14 -3.12 -24.19 10.53
CA THR A 14 -2.61 -25.56 10.37
C THR A 14 -1.21 -25.57 9.76
N LEU A 15 -0.98 -24.75 8.74
CA LEU A 15 0.34 -24.66 8.07
C LEU A 15 1.43 -24.03 8.95
N ARG A 16 1.05 -23.18 9.88
CA ARG A 16 1.99 -22.62 10.86
C ARG A 16 2.63 -23.73 11.71
N HIS A 17 1.89 -24.78 12.06
CA HIS A 17 2.44 -25.96 12.72
C HIS A 17 3.42 -26.75 11.84
N ASP A 18 3.36 -26.57 10.52
CA ASP A 18 4.29 -27.14 9.55
C ASP A 18 5.51 -26.23 9.28
N GLY A 19 5.64 -25.12 10.03
CA GLY A 19 6.76 -24.18 9.93
C GLY A 19 6.60 -23.10 8.84
N ILE A 20 5.44 -23.00 8.19
CA ILE A 20 5.15 -21.97 7.17
C ILE A 20 4.67 -20.69 7.87
N GLY A 21 5.41 -19.62 7.70
CA GLY A 21 5.03 -18.29 8.21
C GLY A 21 3.84 -17.68 7.47
N TYR A 22 3.16 -16.70 8.09
CA TYR A 22 1.98 -16.07 7.48
C TYR A 22 2.25 -15.42 6.12
N THR A 23 3.36 -14.71 5.99
CA THR A 23 3.75 -14.08 4.71
C THR A 23 4.00 -15.12 3.63
N GLU A 24 4.70 -16.20 3.98
CA GLU A 24 4.96 -17.33 3.08
C GLU A 24 3.65 -18.04 2.71
N TYR A 25 2.72 -18.20 3.66
CA TYR A 25 1.42 -18.78 3.39
C TYR A 25 0.63 -17.94 2.37
N VAL A 26 0.56 -16.62 2.56
CA VAL A 26 -0.14 -15.74 1.62
C VAL A 26 0.49 -15.81 0.23
N GLU A 27 1.81 -15.88 0.16
CA GLU A 27 2.52 -16.07 -1.12
C GLU A 27 2.12 -17.38 -1.80
N GLN A 28 2.13 -18.52 -1.07
CA GLN A 28 1.70 -19.82 -1.60
C GLN A 28 0.24 -19.83 -2.02
N LEU A 29 -0.63 -19.29 -1.18
CA LEU A 29 -2.05 -19.15 -1.50
C LEU A 29 -2.25 -18.35 -2.78
N THR A 30 -1.48 -17.30 -2.96
CA THR A 30 -1.58 -16.42 -4.13
C THR A 30 -1.17 -17.15 -5.41
N TYR A 31 -0.13 -17.98 -5.39
CA TYR A 31 0.23 -18.83 -6.54
C TYR A 31 -0.89 -19.79 -6.91
N LEU A 32 -1.48 -20.43 -5.93
CA LEU A 32 -2.56 -21.40 -6.17
C LEU A 32 -3.83 -20.71 -6.69
N LEU A 33 -4.20 -19.56 -6.12
CA LEU A 33 -5.32 -18.74 -6.61
C LEU A 33 -5.10 -18.27 -8.04
N PHE A 34 -3.87 -17.86 -8.38
CA PHE A 34 -3.54 -17.48 -9.75
C PHE A 34 -3.81 -18.65 -10.73
N LEU A 35 -3.31 -19.85 -10.42
CA LEU A 35 -3.49 -21.03 -11.26
C LEU A 35 -4.98 -21.38 -11.44
N LYS A 36 -5.73 -21.37 -10.33
CA LYS A 36 -7.19 -21.63 -10.35
C LYS A 36 -7.93 -20.60 -11.21
N MET A 37 -7.67 -19.32 -11.02
CA MET A 37 -8.34 -18.28 -11.77
C MET A 37 -7.90 -18.21 -13.24
N ALA A 38 -6.67 -18.58 -13.55
CA ALA A 38 -6.20 -18.71 -14.92
C ALA A 38 -7.00 -19.80 -15.65
N ASP A 39 -7.22 -20.93 -14.98
CA ASP A 39 -8.04 -22.05 -15.50
C ASP A 39 -9.50 -21.61 -15.72
N GLU A 40 -10.14 -21.00 -14.73
CA GLU A 40 -11.50 -20.48 -14.84
C GLU A 40 -11.67 -19.46 -15.97
N LYS A 41 -10.63 -18.67 -16.27
CA LYS A 41 -10.63 -17.71 -17.39
C LYS A 41 -10.28 -18.35 -18.75
N GLY A 42 -10.04 -19.63 -18.80
CA GLY A 42 -9.62 -20.32 -20.00
C GLY A 42 -8.22 -19.94 -20.50
N ILE A 43 -7.35 -19.45 -19.62
CA ILE A 43 -5.94 -19.19 -19.94
C ILE A 43 -5.22 -20.54 -20.05
N ASN A 44 -4.74 -20.86 -21.24
CA ASN A 44 -4.13 -22.15 -21.50
C ASN A 44 -2.69 -22.22 -20.95
N LEU A 45 -2.52 -22.88 -19.81
CA LEU A 45 -1.24 -23.18 -19.21
C LEU A 45 -0.78 -24.64 -19.39
N SER A 46 -1.52 -25.46 -20.17
CA SER A 46 -1.30 -26.90 -20.30
C SER A 46 -0.10 -27.28 -21.18
N LYS A 47 0.43 -26.35 -21.99
CA LYS A 47 1.53 -26.62 -22.94
C LYS A 47 2.57 -25.52 -22.93
N LEU A 48 3.15 -25.25 -21.77
CA LEU A 48 4.22 -24.26 -21.66
C LEU A 48 5.57 -24.89 -22.04
N THR A 49 6.27 -24.26 -22.97
CA THR A 49 7.62 -24.67 -23.35
C THR A 49 8.62 -24.01 -22.43
N VAL A 50 9.45 -24.81 -21.79
CA VAL A 50 10.51 -24.36 -20.88
C VAL A 50 11.83 -24.85 -21.40
N GLU A 51 12.84 -24.00 -21.38
CA GLU A 51 14.22 -24.40 -21.67
C GLU A 51 14.91 -24.79 -20.36
N ASP A 52 15.41 -26.01 -20.29
CA ASP A 52 16.10 -26.56 -19.13
C ASP A 52 17.36 -27.30 -19.58
N GLY A 53 18.56 -26.78 -19.17
CA GLY A 53 19.84 -27.36 -19.58
C GLY A 53 20.06 -27.44 -21.09
N GLY A 54 19.54 -26.47 -21.86
CA GLY A 54 19.63 -26.44 -23.33
C GLY A 54 18.63 -27.35 -24.05
N LYS A 55 17.74 -28.03 -23.33
CA LYS A 55 16.67 -28.84 -23.89
C LYS A 55 15.31 -28.18 -23.70
N LYS A 56 14.48 -28.18 -24.74
CA LYS A 56 13.10 -27.72 -24.65
C LYS A 56 12.22 -28.84 -24.07
N LYS A 57 11.55 -28.56 -22.95
CA LYS A 57 10.58 -29.46 -22.30
C LYS A 57 9.22 -28.79 -22.31
N THR A 58 8.16 -29.53 -22.61
CA THR A 58 6.78 -29.09 -22.43
C THR A 58 6.29 -29.49 -21.04
N VAL A 59 5.76 -28.54 -20.28
CA VAL A 59 5.23 -28.75 -18.95
C VAL A 59 3.78 -28.34 -18.92
N ASP A 60 2.94 -29.14 -18.31
CA ASP A 60 1.54 -28.82 -18.04
C ASP A 60 1.44 -28.11 -16.68
N CYS A 61 1.22 -26.79 -16.72
CA CYS A 61 1.08 -25.95 -15.56
C CYS A 61 -0.39 -25.58 -15.26
N SER A 62 -1.33 -26.34 -15.84
CA SER A 62 -2.77 -26.08 -15.64
C SER A 62 -3.24 -26.47 -14.24
N TRP A 63 -4.33 -25.83 -13.80
CA TRP A 63 -4.95 -26.16 -12.51
C TRP A 63 -5.40 -27.62 -12.40
N PRO A 64 -6.06 -28.23 -13.40
CA PRO A 64 -6.44 -29.65 -13.37
C PRO A 64 -5.27 -30.58 -13.10
N THR A 65 -4.12 -30.34 -13.74
CA THR A 65 -2.91 -31.15 -13.53
C THR A 65 -2.43 -31.12 -12.06
N LEU A 66 -2.51 -29.96 -11.42
CA LEU A 66 -2.16 -29.84 -10.01
C LEU A 66 -3.27 -30.38 -9.09
N ARG A 67 -4.53 -30.11 -9.41
CA ARG A 67 -5.69 -30.56 -8.64
C ARG A 67 -5.78 -32.09 -8.62
N ASP A 68 -5.56 -32.76 -9.74
CA ASP A 68 -5.74 -34.20 -9.89
C ASP A 68 -4.49 -35.02 -9.45
N ALA A 69 -3.38 -34.31 -9.15
CA ALA A 69 -2.17 -34.94 -8.63
C ALA A 69 -2.41 -35.59 -7.26
N VAL A 70 -1.82 -36.76 -7.06
CA VAL A 70 -1.98 -37.59 -5.85
C VAL A 70 -0.62 -38.05 -5.29
N GLY A 71 -0.60 -38.41 -4.01
CA GLY A 71 0.57 -38.94 -3.34
C GLY A 71 1.72 -37.92 -3.17
N THR A 72 2.95 -38.41 -3.05
CA THR A 72 4.13 -37.55 -2.85
C THR A 72 4.51 -36.73 -4.07
N GLY A 73 4.12 -37.16 -5.27
CA GLY A 73 4.40 -36.49 -6.53
C GLY A 73 3.74 -35.09 -6.67
N ILE A 74 2.75 -34.77 -5.83
CA ILE A 74 2.10 -33.45 -5.86
C ILE A 74 3.08 -32.32 -5.49
N LEU A 75 4.04 -32.55 -4.60
CA LEU A 75 5.03 -31.55 -4.20
C LEU A 75 5.99 -31.23 -5.34
N ASP A 76 6.49 -32.29 -6.01
CA ASP A 76 7.40 -32.13 -7.16
C ASP A 76 6.69 -31.47 -8.33
N ASN A 77 5.44 -31.87 -8.59
CA ASN A 77 4.61 -31.29 -9.64
C ASN A 77 4.36 -29.80 -9.39
N TYR A 78 4.00 -29.41 -8.16
CA TYR A 78 3.81 -28.01 -7.80
C TYR A 78 5.11 -27.20 -7.97
N LEU A 79 6.24 -27.74 -7.53
CA LEU A 79 7.53 -27.09 -7.67
C LEU A 79 7.93 -26.91 -9.16
N ASP A 80 7.68 -27.92 -9.98
CA ASP A 80 7.93 -27.85 -11.43
C ASP A 80 7.03 -26.83 -12.13
N ILE A 81 5.77 -26.72 -11.73
CA ILE A 81 4.85 -25.70 -12.19
C ILE A 81 5.40 -24.29 -11.86
N LEU A 82 5.75 -24.03 -10.59
CA LEU A 82 6.28 -22.73 -10.18
C LEU A 82 7.56 -22.35 -10.96
N ARG A 83 8.48 -23.28 -11.10
CA ARG A 83 9.74 -23.08 -11.86
C ARG A 83 9.47 -22.83 -13.34
N SER A 84 8.54 -23.56 -13.91
CA SER A 84 8.19 -23.45 -15.34
C SER A 84 7.53 -22.12 -15.68
N LEU A 85 6.64 -21.65 -14.81
CA LEU A 85 6.01 -20.33 -14.93
C LEU A 85 7.03 -19.20 -14.76
N GLY A 86 7.96 -19.33 -13.81
CA GLY A 86 9.02 -18.35 -13.59
C GLY A 86 10.02 -18.19 -14.75
N LYS A 87 10.06 -19.15 -15.67
CA LYS A 87 10.88 -19.13 -16.90
C LYS A 87 10.12 -18.58 -18.12
N GLN A 88 8.82 -18.25 -17.99
CA GLN A 88 8.03 -17.69 -19.08
C GLN A 88 8.37 -16.22 -19.32
N PRO A 89 8.26 -15.73 -20.56
CA PRO A 89 8.37 -14.29 -20.83
C PRO A 89 7.15 -13.52 -20.31
N GLY A 90 7.36 -12.24 -20.03
CA GLY A 90 6.29 -11.30 -19.65
C GLY A 90 5.75 -11.54 -18.23
N ILE A 91 4.47 -11.26 -18.05
CA ILE A 91 3.83 -11.19 -16.73
C ILE A 91 3.92 -12.49 -15.92
N LEU A 92 3.86 -13.64 -16.58
CA LEU A 92 3.99 -14.94 -15.90
C LEU A 92 5.37 -15.09 -15.29
N GLY A 93 6.43 -14.83 -16.08
CA GLY A 93 7.80 -14.87 -15.59
C GLY A 93 8.02 -13.87 -14.46
N ASP A 94 7.48 -12.68 -14.58
CA ASP A 94 7.62 -11.63 -13.54
C ASP A 94 6.93 -12.02 -12.22
N ILE A 95 5.73 -12.58 -12.28
CA ILE A 95 4.99 -13.03 -11.11
C ILE A 95 5.71 -14.20 -10.42
N PHE A 96 6.14 -15.20 -11.19
CA PHE A 96 6.70 -16.44 -10.68
C PHE A 96 8.23 -16.44 -10.58
N ALA A 97 8.91 -15.32 -10.89
CA ALA A 97 10.35 -15.20 -10.79
C ALA A 97 10.85 -15.58 -9.37
N GLY A 98 11.66 -16.65 -9.29
CA GLY A 98 12.18 -17.15 -8.02
C GLY A 98 11.12 -17.76 -7.09
N ALA A 99 9.93 -18.09 -7.60
CA ALA A 99 8.89 -18.76 -6.83
C ALA A 99 9.35 -20.14 -6.35
N GLN A 100 9.08 -20.44 -5.08
CA GLN A 100 9.44 -21.70 -4.43
C GLN A 100 8.26 -22.24 -3.65
N SER A 101 8.10 -23.57 -3.63
CA SER A 101 7.16 -24.22 -2.73
C SER A 101 7.68 -24.16 -1.29
N ARG A 102 6.79 -23.85 -0.35
CA ARG A 102 7.04 -23.94 1.10
C ARG A 102 6.39 -25.15 1.72
N PHE A 103 5.63 -25.92 0.95
CA PHE A 103 4.99 -27.12 1.43
C PHE A 103 6.00 -28.26 1.54
N THR A 104 6.02 -28.92 2.70
CA THR A 104 6.83 -30.11 2.99
C THR A 104 5.96 -31.37 3.06
N LYS A 105 4.64 -31.20 3.26
CA LYS A 105 3.70 -32.31 3.38
C LYS A 105 2.70 -32.33 2.22
N PRO A 106 2.60 -33.43 1.46
CA PRO A 106 1.61 -33.57 0.36
C PRO A 106 0.18 -33.32 0.81
N VAL A 107 -0.19 -33.76 2.01
CA VAL A 107 -1.52 -33.61 2.58
C VAL A 107 -1.89 -32.13 2.77
N SER A 108 -0.96 -31.31 3.27
CA SER A 108 -1.19 -29.90 3.50
C SER A 108 -1.44 -29.15 2.18
N LEU A 109 -0.63 -29.39 1.16
CA LEU A 109 -0.82 -28.82 -0.17
C LEU A 109 -2.16 -29.26 -0.78
N LYS A 110 -2.46 -30.57 -0.74
CA LYS A 110 -3.69 -31.12 -1.30
C LYS A 110 -4.95 -30.56 -0.63
N THR A 111 -4.92 -30.40 0.69
CA THR A 111 -6.06 -29.81 1.44
C THR A 111 -6.31 -28.38 1.01
N LEU A 112 -5.26 -27.55 0.85
CA LEU A 112 -5.41 -26.17 0.39
C LEU A 112 -5.94 -26.12 -1.05
N ILE A 113 -5.40 -26.96 -1.95
CA ILE A 113 -5.90 -27.07 -3.34
C ILE A 113 -7.40 -27.41 -3.36
N ASN A 114 -7.82 -28.40 -2.59
CA ASN A 114 -9.22 -28.80 -2.52
C ASN A 114 -10.14 -27.68 -1.97
N GLN A 115 -9.67 -26.90 -1.01
CA GLN A 115 -10.42 -25.75 -0.49
C GLN A 115 -10.58 -24.66 -1.53
N ILE A 116 -9.49 -24.36 -2.27
CA ILE A 116 -9.52 -23.37 -3.36
C ILE A 116 -10.45 -23.83 -4.47
N ASP A 117 -10.44 -25.11 -4.81
CA ASP A 117 -11.21 -25.67 -5.93
C ASP A 117 -12.72 -25.64 -5.70
N GLN A 118 -13.18 -25.60 -4.45
CA GLN A 118 -14.60 -25.51 -4.07
C GLN A 118 -15.25 -24.16 -4.40
N THR A 119 -14.50 -23.17 -4.85
CA THR A 119 -14.98 -21.80 -5.08
C THR A 119 -14.71 -21.40 -6.54
N GLU A 120 -15.69 -20.80 -7.19
CA GLU A 120 -15.54 -20.15 -8.48
C GLU A 120 -15.10 -18.69 -8.28
N TRP A 121 -13.80 -18.48 -8.28
CA TRP A 121 -13.18 -17.21 -7.93
C TRP A 121 -13.45 -16.09 -8.93
N THR A 122 -13.60 -16.42 -10.21
CA THR A 122 -13.85 -15.43 -11.25
C THR A 122 -15.27 -14.90 -11.24
N GLU A 123 -16.22 -15.65 -10.71
CA GLU A 123 -17.63 -15.26 -10.58
C GLU A 123 -17.92 -14.43 -9.32
N LEU A 124 -17.05 -14.51 -8.34
CA LEU A 124 -17.18 -13.63 -7.16
C LEU A 124 -17.19 -12.17 -7.62
N ASN A 125 -18.07 -11.36 -7.03
CA ASN A 125 -18.06 -9.94 -7.33
C ASN A 125 -16.73 -9.28 -6.88
N VAL A 126 -16.43 -8.11 -7.44
CA VAL A 126 -15.17 -7.41 -7.19
C VAL A 126 -14.94 -7.14 -5.70
N ASP A 127 -16.00 -6.76 -4.98
CA ASP A 127 -15.91 -6.45 -3.55
C ASP A 127 -15.55 -7.71 -2.73
N VAL A 128 -16.13 -8.88 -3.03
CA VAL A 128 -15.83 -10.15 -2.31
C VAL A 128 -14.41 -10.64 -2.60
N LYS A 129 -13.92 -10.51 -3.85
CA LYS A 129 -12.53 -10.85 -4.20
C LYS A 129 -11.53 -9.99 -3.45
N ALA A 130 -11.78 -8.68 -3.45
CA ALA A 130 -10.96 -7.72 -2.77
C ALA A 130 -10.93 -7.97 -1.26
N ASP A 131 -12.09 -8.14 -0.63
CA ASP A 131 -12.19 -8.44 0.80
C ASP A 131 -11.48 -9.76 1.16
N ALA A 132 -11.61 -10.78 0.31
CA ALA A 132 -10.95 -12.06 0.52
C ALA A 132 -9.43 -11.93 0.47
N TYR A 133 -8.91 -11.34 -0.59
CA TYR A 133 -7.47 -11.25 -0.83
C TYR A 133 -6.81 -10.20 0.08
N GLU A 134 -7.38 -9.01 0.16
CA GLU A 134 -6.87 -7.95 1.03
C GLU A 134 -7.00 -8.29 2.50
N GLY A 135 -8.08 -8.95 2.92
CA GLY A 135 -8.21 -9.43 4.29
C GLY A 135 -7.15 -10.46 4.68
N LEU A 136 -6.70 -11.31 3.74
CA LEU A 136 -5.57 -12.21 3.94
C LEU A 136 -4.24 -11.45 4.03
N LEU A 137 -4.02 -10.48 3.14
CA LEU A 137 -2.83 -9.62 3.16
C LEU A 137 -2.77 -8.79 4.44
N GLU A 138 -3.89 -8.20 4.86
CA GLU A 138 -4.02 -7.45 6.10
C GLU A 138 -3.65 -8.31 7.31
N LYS A 139 -4.18 -9.52 7.41
CA LYS A 139 -3.85 -10.43 8.49
C LYS A 139 -2.38 -10.86 8.46
N ALA A 140 -1.84 -11.19 7.29
CA ALA A 140 -0.42 -11.54 7.16
C ALA A 140 0.49 -10.39 7.61
N ALA A 141 0.17 -9.16 7.24
CA ALA A 141 0.88 -7.97 7.69
C ALA A 141 0.78 -7.75 9.20
N SER A 142 -0.39 -8.04 9.81
CA SER A 142 -0.61 -7.87 11.26
C SER A 142 0.14 -8.89 12.13
N GLU A 143 0.41 -10.08 11.61
CA GLU A 143 1.00 -11.19 12.33
C GLU A 143 2.46 -11.46 11.95
N GLY A 144 2.92 -10.92 10.82
CA GLY A 144 4.33 -10.90 10.42
C GLY A 144 5.15 -10.01 11.35
N LYS A 145 6.25 -10.52 11.90
CA LYS A 145 7.20 -9.69 12.66
C LYS A 145 7.62 -8.51 11.79
N LYS A 146 7.39 -7.30 12.30
CA LYS A 146 7.70 -5.99 11.75
C LYS A 146 8.85 -5.98 10.72
N GLY A 147 8.53 -6.06 9.45
CA GLY A 147 9.41 -5.62 8.38
C GLY A 147 9.56 -4.11 8.50
N ALA A 148 10.78 -3.61 8.42
CA ALA A 148 11.11 -2.21 8.66
C ALA A 148 10.28 -1.27 7.75
N GLY A 149 9.30 -0.58 8.32
CA GLY A 149 8.63 0.58 7.72
C GLY A 149 7.50 0.30 6.73
N GLN A 150 7.23 -0.93 6.35
CA GLN A 150 6.08 -1.24 5.49
C GLN A 150 4.80 -1.23 6.32
N MET A 151 4.00 -0.19 6.17
CA MET A 151 2.69 -0.08 6.81
C MET A 151 1.61 -0.38 5.78
N PHE A 152 0.72 -1.31 6.12
CA PHE A 152 -0.47 -1.55 5.33
C PHE A 152 -1.42 -0.34 5.45
N THR A 153 -1.87 0.19 4.32
CA THR A 153 -2.80 1.31 4.31
C THR A 153 -4.23 0.78 4.43
N PRO A 154 -4.99 1.17 5.47
CA PRO A 154 -6.36 0.68 5.62
C PRO A 154 -7.23 1.01 4.40
N ARG A 155 -7.97 0.01 3.93
CA ARG A 155 -8.82 0.14 2.74
C ARG A 155 -9.81 1.30 2.82
N VAL A 156 -10.40 1.51 4.00
CA VAL A 156 -11.32 2.63 4.25
C VAL A 156 -10.66 3.99 3.99
N LEU A 157 -9.39 4.15 4.37
CA LEU A 157 -8.62 5.37 4.09
C LEU A 157 -8.37 5.50 2.58
N ILE A 158 -7.95 4.42 1.92
CA ILE A 158 -7.73 4.43 0.47
C ILE A 158 -9.01 4.80 -0.28
N GLN A 159 -10.14 4.21 0.09
CA GLN A 159 -11.45 4.51 -0.50
C GLN A 159 -11.84 5.98 -0.32
N SER A 160 -11.60 6.57 0.84
CA SER A 160 -11.85 7.98 1.10
C SER A 160 -10.97 8.90 0.22
N ILE A 161 -9.69 8.58 0.12
CA ILE A 161 -8.76 9.33 -0.74
C ILE A 161 -9.17 9.24 -2.21
N VAL A 162 -9.45 8.03 -2.71
CA VAL A 162 -9.86 7.80 -4.10
C VAL A 162 -11.19 8.49 -4.42
N HIS A 163 -12.14 8.50 -3.46
CA HIS A 163 -13.40 9.22 -3.62
C HIS A 163 -13.20 10.74 -3.81
N CYS A 164 -12.26 11.35 -3.08
CA CYS A 164 -11.90 12.76 -3.26
C CYS A 164 -11.14 13.00 -4.58
N MET A 165 -10.24 12.09 -4.93
CA MET A 165 -9.34 12.23 -6.09
C MET A 165 -10.01 11.92 -7.42
N LYS A 166 -11.09 11.13 -7.43
CA LYS A 166 -11.87 10.76 -8.64
C LYS A 166 -10.96 10.46 -9.84
N PRO A 167 -10.13 9.40 -9.77
CA PRO A 167 -9.14 9.10 -10.82
C PRO A 167 -9.80 8.45 -12.04
N ASP A 168 -10.43 9.26 -12.88
CA ASP A 168 -11.23 8.78 -14.02
C ASP A 168 -10.43 8.71 -15.31
N PRO A 169 -10.04 7.49 -15.76
CA PRO A 169 -9.27 7.31 -17.00
C PRO A 169 -10.09 7.57 -18.27
N ARG A 170 -11.40 7.86 -18.17
CA ARG A 170 -12.22 8.24 -19.31
C ARG A 170 -11.96 9.69 -19.75
N ALA A 171 -11.35 10.51 -18.87
CA ALA A 171 -11.08 11.92 -19.14
C ALA A 171 -10.28 12.16 -20.43
N HIS A 172 -9.30 11.31 -20.72
CA HIS A 172 -8.57 11.30 -21.99
C HIS A 172 -7.83 9.95 -22.21
N LYS A 173 -7.42 9.69 -23.47
CA LYS A 173 -6.88 8.39 -23.89
C LYS A 173 -5.57 7.97 -23.22
N ASP A 174 -4.73 8.93 -22.81
CA ASP A 174 -3.40 8.70 -22.24
C ASP A 174 -3.40 8.95 -20.71
N PHE A 175 -4.56 8.80 -20.07
CA PHE A 175 -4.71 8.98 -18.63
C PHE A 175 -4.06 7.84 -17.87
N THR A 176 -3.22 8.18 -16.91
CA THR A 176 -2.48 7.20 -16.10
C THR A 176 -2.53 7.52 -14.61
N ILE A 177 -2.54 6.48 -13.81
CA ILE A 177 -2.54 6.49 -12.35
C ILE A 177 -1.29 5.77 -11.88
N CYS A 178 -0.56 6.33 -10.92
CA CYS A 178 0.66 5.73 -10.40
C CYS A 178 0.67 5.70 -8.86
N ASP A 179 1.23 4.60 -8.33
CA ASP A 179 1.65 4.49 -6.94
C ASP A 179 3.14 4.13 -6.89
N PRO A 180 4.04 5.10 -6.60
CA PRO A 180 5.48 4.89 -6.60
C PRO A 180 6.01 4.14 -5.36
N ALA A 181 5.14 3.74 -4.43
CA ALA A 181 5.43 2.89 -3.27
C ALA A 181 4.27 1.92 -3.05
N CYS A 182 3.96 1.12 -4.10
CA CYS A 182 2.64 0.52 -4.26
C CYS A 182 2.32 -0.61 -3.27
N GLY A 183 3.31 -1.16 -2.55
CA GLY A 183 3.07 -2.27 -1.65
C GLY A 183 2.35 -3.41 -2.36
N THR A 184 1.15 -3.75 -1.89
CA THR A 184 0.29 -4.79 -2.47
C THR A 184 -0.68 -4.26 -3.56
N GLY A 185 -0.52 -3.02 -4.00
CA GLY A 185 -1.32 -2.40 -5.08
C GLY A 185 -2.69 -1.86 -4.65
N GLY A 186 -2.91 -1.66 -3.35
CA GLY A 186 -4.21 -1.27 -2.80
C GLY A 186 -4.79 0.00 -3.42
N PHE A 187 -4.00 1.08 -3.57
CA PHE A 187 -4.47 2.31 -4.24
C PHE A 187 -4.89 2.09 -5.68
N LEU A 188 -4.14 1.29 -6.43
CA LEU A 188 -4.42 1.03 -7.84
C LEU A 188 -5.69 0.20 -8.02
N VAL A 189 -5.88 -0.81 -7.19
CA VAL A 189 -7.09 -1.65 -7.20
C VAL A 189 -8.32 -0.83 -6.80
N VAL A 190 -8.27 -0.07 -5.71
CA VAL A 190 -9.40 0.75 -5.26
C VAL A 190 -9.75 1.85 -6.28
N ALA A 191 -8.74 2.41 -6.97
CA ALA A 191 -8.99 3.35 -8.06
C ALA A 191 -9.78 2.70 -9.22
N TYR A 192 -9.46 1.45 -9.57
CA TYR A 192 -10.22 0.70 -10.55
C TYR A 192 -11.65 0.36 -10.08
N GLU A 193 -11.80 -0.07 -8.84
CA GLU A 193 -13.12 -0.37 -8.26
C GLU A 193 -14.01 0.87 -8.18
N TRP A 194 -13.43 2.02 -7.85
CA TRP A 194 -14.14 3.29 -7.91
C TRP A 194 -14.69 3.53 -9.32
N LEU A 195 -13.88 3.34 -10.37
CA LEU A 195 -14.31 3.49 -11.75
C LEU A 195 -15.44 2.51 -12.10
N VAL A 196 -15.34 1.25 -11.67
CA VAL A 196 -16.39 0.24 -11.89
C VAL A 196 -17.71 0.66 -11.24
N LYS A 197 -17.68 1.23 -10.04
CA LYS A 197 -18.86 1.77 -9.35
C LYS A 197 -19.46 2.97 -10.08
N GLU A 198 -18.64 3.93 -10.49
CA GLU A 198 -19.06 5.11 -11.27
C GLU A 198 -19.66 4.76 -12.63
N THR A 199 -19.27 3.64 -13.19
CA THR A 199 -19.76 3.14 -14.48
C THR A 199 -20.87 2.07 -14.35
N LYS A 200 -21.53 2.01 -13.18
CA LYS A 200 -22.64 1.05 -12.91
C LYS A 200 -22.28 -0.40 -13.26
N GLY A 201 -21.19 -0.89 -12.72
CA GLY A 201 -20.72 -2.26 -12.95
C GLY A 201 -19.78 -2.41 -14.15
N GLY A 202 -19.15 -1.31 -14.59
CA GLY A 202 -18.16 -1.36 -15.69
C GLY A 202 -18.77 -1.25 -17.08
N ALA A 203 -19.98 -0.67 -17.19
CA ALA A 203 -20.62 -0.37 -18.48
C ALA A 203 -19.82 0.69 -19.25
N MET A 204 -18.80 0.23 -19.99
CA MET A 204 -17.94 1.05 -20.85
C MET A 204 -17.78 0.37 -22.21
N ASP A 205 -17.51 1.19 -23.23
CA ASP A 205 -17.16 0.66 -24.55
C ASP A 205 -15.95 -0.29 -24.47
N ARG A 206 -15.97 -1.32 -25.32
CA ARG A 206 -14.93 -2.37 -25.33
C ARG A 206 -13.51 -1.81 -25.45
N ASP A 207 -13.32 -0.76 -26.28
CA ASP A 207 -12.01 -0.13 -26.47
C ASP A 207 -11.56 0.65 -25.24
N ILE A 208 -12.49 1.30 -24.53
CA ILE A 208 -12.22 1.97 -23.26
C ILE A 208 -11.82 0.94 -22.21
N VAL A 209 -12.58 -0.16 -22.07
CA VAL A 209 -12.24 -1.26 -21.14
C VAL A 209 -10.85 -1.80 -21.39
N LYS A 210 -10.52 -2.11 -22.66
CA LYS A 210 -9.20 -2.63 -23.05
C LYS A 210 -8.08 -1.66 -22.68
N ARG A 211 -8.26 -0.38 -22.95
CA ARG A 211 -7.30 0.67 -22.63
C ARG A 211 -7.13 0.85 -21.11
N VAL A 212 -8.24 0.97 -20.40
CA VAL A 212 -8.25 1.15 -18.94
C VAL A 212 -7.55 -0.01 -18.24
N ARG A 213 -7.84 -1.24 -18.65
CA ARG A 213 -7.21 -2.42 -18.05
C ARG A 213 -5.74 -2.60 -18.45
N GLY A 214 -5.35 -2.18 -19.65
CA GLY A 214 -4.03 -2.45 -20.20
C GLY A 214 -3.02 -1.32 -20.10
N LYS A 215 -3.43 -0.06 -19.83
CA LYS A 215 -2.51 1.09 -19.98
C LYS A 215 -2.69 2.19 -18.93
N THR A 216 -3.42 1.95 -17.86
CA THR A 216 -3.79 3.02 -16.91
C THR A 216 -3.04 2.94 -15.60
N TYR A 217 -2.77 1.74 -15.07
CA TYR A 217 -2.31 1.53 -13.70
C TYR A 217 -0.85 1.17 -13.64
N PHE A 218 -0.05 2.02 -12.98
CA PHE A 218 1.40 1.89 -12.85
C PHE A 218 1.79 1.90 -11.38
N GLY A 219 2.87 1.21 -11.05
CA GLY A 219 3.41 1.23 -9.70
C GLY A 219 4.88 0.86 -9.67
N GLN A 220 5.48 1.09 -8.51
CA GLN A 220 6.84 0.67 -8.22
C GLN A 220 6.96 0.23 -6.76
N ASP A 221 7.76 -0.79 -6.50
CA ASP A 221 8.12 -1.19 -5.15
C ASP A 221 9.57 -1.70 -5.14
N ILE A 222 10.28 -1.45 -4.05
CA ILE A 222 11.66 -1.89 -3.87
C ILE A 222 11.73 -3.38 -3.50
N ASP A 223 10.69 -3.92 -2.87
CA ASP A 223 10.64 -5.29 -2.39
C ASP A 223 9.92 -6.19 -3.40
N ARG A 224 10.53 -7.33 -3.69
CA ARG A 224 9.99 -8.32 -4.64
C ARG A 224 8.68 -8.93 -4.16
N THR A 225 8.51 -9.12 -2.85
CA THR A 225 7.31 -9.77 -2.32
C THR A 225 6.06 -8.90 -2.43
N PRO A 226 6.03 -7.65 -1.92
CA PRO A 226 4.91 -6.75 -2.16
C PRO A 226 4.65 -6.52 -3.65
N ARG A 227 5.70 -6.29 -4.47
CA ARG A 227 5.55 -6.16 -5.93
C ARG A 227 4.80 -7.34 -6.54
N ARG A 228 5.20 -8.56 -6.20
CA ARG A 228 4.54 -9.79 -6.68
C ARG A 228 3.06 -9.82 -6.28
N LEU A 229 2.78 -9.52 -5.02
CA LEU A 229 1.42 -9.45 -4.50
C LEU A 229 0.59 -8.38 -5.22
N ALA A 230 1.16 -7.20 -5.50
CA ALA A 230 0.51 -6.16 -6.29
C ALA A 230 0.18 -6.64 -7.71
N MET A 231 1.13 -7.27 -8.39
CA MET A 231 0.91 -7.81 -9.74
C MET A 231 -0.22 -8.82 -9.77
N MET A 232 -0.28 -9.70 -8.78
CA MET A 232 -1.32 -10.70 -8.67
C MET A 232 -2.66 -10.07 -8.30
N ASN A 233 -2.68 -9.11 -7.40
CA ASN A 233 -3.89 -8.38 -7.02
C ASN A 233 -4.50 -7.66 -8.25
N LEU A 234 -3.69 -6.94 -9.02
CA LEU A 234 -4.14 -6.31 -10.26
C LEU A 234 -4.65 -7.34 -11.28
N PHE A 235 -3.93 -8.44 -11.46
CA PHE A 235 -4.34 -9.51 -12.37
C PHE A 235 -5.70 -10.11 -11.97
N LEU A 236 -5.95 -10.32 -10.68
CA LEU A 236 -7.23 -10.79 -10.16
C LEU A 236 -8.38 -9.84 -10.51
N HIS A 237 -8.11 -8.53 -10.56
CA HIS A 237 -9.04 -7.49 -11.00
C HIS A 237 -9.08 -7.31 -12.53
N GLN A 238 -8.41 -8.20 -13.29
CA GLN A 238 -8.32 -8.14 -14.76
C GLN A 238 -7.60 -6.88 -15.28
N ILE A 239 -6.70 -6.33 -14.49
CA ILE A 239 -5.84 -5.21 -14.84
C ILE A 239 -4.48 -5.79 -15.24
N GLU A 240 -3.92 -5.33 -16.36
CA GLU A 240 -2.55 -5.64 -16.75
C GLU A 240 -1.59 -4.89 -15.81
N PRO A 241 -0.78 -5.60 -15.01
CA PRO A 241 0.05 -4.94 -14.01
C PRO A 241 1.32 -4.36 -14.65
N HIS A 242 1.51 -3.07 -14.47
CA HIS A 242 2.75 -2.35 -14.82
C HIS A 242 3.47 -1.96 -13.52
N ILE A 243 4.01 -2.94 -12.81
CA ILE A 243 4.67 -2.74 -11.52
C ILE A 243 6.17 -2.98 -11.66
N LYS A 244 6.97 -1.92 -11.53
CA LYS A 244 8.43 -1.98 -11.56
C LYS A 244 8.98 -2.50 -10.23
N LEU A 245 10.09 -3.22 -10.29
CA LEU A 245 10.94 -3.49 -9.14
C LEU A 245 12.07 -2.47 -9.17
N GLY A 246 12.24 -1.71 -8.10
CA GLY A 246 13.31 -0.73 -8.02
C GLY A 246 13.14 0.27 -6.89
N ASP A 247 14.20 1.02 -6.61
CA ASP A 247 14.18 2.06 -5.59
C ASP A 247 13.72 3.39 -6.17
N THR A 248 12.48 3.77 -5.81
CA THR A 248 11.85 5.01 -6.27
C THR A 248 12.65 6.28 -5.95
N ILE A 249 13.44 6.26 -4.88
CA ILE A 249 14.15 7.44 -4.39
C ILE A 249 15.55 7.54 -5.01
N TYR A 250 16.25 6.41 -5.14
CA TYR A 250 17.66 6.41 -5.58
C TYR A 250 17.82 6.16 -7.08
N GLU A 251 16.79 5.61 -7.74
CA GLU A 251 16.85 5.40 -9.19
C GLU A 251 16.35 6.64 -9.96
N PRO A 252 16.93 6.95 -11.11
CA PRO A 252 16.47 8.05 -11.96
C PRO A 252 15.07 7.77 -12.50
N VAL A 253 14.29 8.82 -12.72
CA VAL A 253 12.97 8.73 -13.36
C VAL A 253 13.12 8.44 -14.84
N ASP A 254 12.36 7.48 -15.35
CA ASP A 254 12.37 7.06 -16.76
C ASP A 254 11.67 8.02 -17.73
N GLY A 255 11.30 9.20 -17.28
CA GLY A 255 10.57 10.19 -18.06
C GLY A 255 9.04 10.02 -18.09
N GLN A 256 8.51 8.91 -17.59
CA GLN A 256 7.07 8.70 -17.53
C GLN A 256 6.41 9.68 -16.55
N ARG A 257 5.27 10.25 -16.95
CA ARG A 257 4.48 11.19 -16.13
C ARG A 257 3.04 10.73 -16.07
N HIS A 258 2.39 11.03 -14.93
CA HIS A 258 1.07 10.52 -14.61
C HIS A 258 0.07 11.64 -14.33
N ASP A 259 -1.21 11.38 -14.59
CA ASP A 259 -2.30 12.31 -14.32
C ASP A 259 -2.69 12.30 -12.84
N VAL A 260 -2.60 11.13 -12.21
CA VAL A 260 -2.91 10.95 -10.79
C VAL A 260 -1.81 10.13 -10.12
N VAL A 261 -1.35 10.60 -8.97
CA VAL A 261 -0.47 9.85 -8.08
C VAL A 261 -1.15 9.67 -6.73
N LEU A 262 -1.28 8.41 -6.29
CA LEU A 262 -1.88 8.02 -5.02
C LEU A 262 -0.89 7.14 -4.30
N THR A 263 -0.40 7.56 -3.13
CA THR A 263 0.66 6.78 -2.46
C THR A 263 0.70 6.97 -0.97
N ASN A 264 1.13 5.92 -0.28
CA ASN A 264 1.54 5.94 1.12
C ASN A 264 3.00 5.49 1.21
N PRO A 265 3.97 6.41 1.11
CA PRO A 265 5.38 6.08 1.22
C PRO A 265 5.74 5.39 2.54
N PRO A 266 6.80 4.55 2.57
CA PRO A 266 7.20 3.87 3.79
C PRO A 266 7.60 4.88 4.89
N PHE A 267 7.09 4.66 6.12
CA PHE A 267 7.40 5.50 7.28
C PHE A 267 8.71 5.03 7.94
N GLY A 268 9.50 5.97 8.44
CA GLY A 268 10.72 5.71 9.19
C GLY A 268 12.00 6.06 8.46
N THR A 269 13.04 6.26 9.25
CA THR A 269 14.36 6.75 8.82
C THR A 269 15.40 5.65 8.65
N ARG A 270 15.07 4.39 8.97
CA ARG A 270 16.04 3.29 8.93
C ARG A 270 16.56 3.06 7.51
N GLY A 271 17.88 3.16 7.35
CA GLY A 271 18.60 2.89 6.11
C GLY A 271 18.82 4.11 5.20
N ALA A 272 18.40 5.31 5.58
CA ALA A 272 18.66 6.54 4.83
C ALA A 272 19.76 7.35 5.49
N ASN A 273 21.00 6.97 5.31
CA ASN A 273 22.15 7.75 5.82
C ASN A 273 22.70 8.74 4.77
N GLN A 274 22.24 8.66 3.53
CA GLN A 274 22.69 9.52 2.44
C GLN A 274 21.50 10.13 1.71
N ALA A 275 21.64 11.40 1.33
CA ALA A 275 20.71 12.02 0.40
C ALA A 275 20.84 11.36 -0.98
N PRO A 276 19.74 11.14 -1.71
CA PRO A 276 19.81 10.64 -3.08
C PRO A 276 20.55 11.64 -3.99
N ASP A 277 21.36 11.12 -4.89
CA ASP A 277 22.01 11.89 -5.96
C ASP A 277 21.10 11.88 -7.19
N ARG A 278 20.21 12.87 -7.25
CA ARG A 278 19.21 12.99 -8.32
C ARG A 278 19.09 14.44 -8.78
N ASP A 279 19.24 14.66 -10.08
CA ASP A 279 19.18 15.99 -10.72
C ASP A 279 17.77 16.64 -10.63
N ASP A 280 16.72 15.83 -10.47
CA ASP A 280 15.35 16.32 -10.35
C ASP A 280 14.90 16.65 -8.90
N PHE A 281 15.78 16.42 -7.92
CA PHE A 281 15.52 16.83 -6.54
C PHE A 281 16.18 18.18 -6.24
N THR A 282 15.36 19.19 -6.01
CA THR A 282 15.83 20.56 -5.71
C THR A 282 16.38 20.67 -4.28
N VAL A 283 15.75 19.97 -3.34
CA VAL A 283 16.15 20.00 -1.92
C VAL A 283 16.92 18.73 -1.57
N THR A 284 18.16 18.90 -1.14
CA THR A 284 18.98 17.79 -0.67
C THR A 284 18.60 17.39 0.75
N THR A 285 18.07 16.21 0.94
CA THR A 285 17.68 15.67 2.25
C THR A 285 17.82 14.15 2.30
N SER A 286 18.15 13.61 3.47
CA SER A 286 18.10 12.17 3.75
C SER A 286 16.72 11.69 4.20
N ASN A 287 15.76 12.60 4.38
CA ASN A 287 14.39 12.25 4.76
C ASN A 287 13.65 11.61 3.59
N LYS A 288 13.38 10.30 3.71
CA LYS A 288 12.75 9.52 2.64
C LYS A 288 11.38 10.07 2.23
N GLN A 289 10.56 10.49 3.17
CA GLN A 289 9.20 10.94 2.89
C GLN A 289 9.21 12.29 2.15
N LEU A 290 10.14 13.18 2.49
CA LEU A 290 10.34 14.44 1.77
C LEU A 290 10.87 14.17 0.35
N ASN A 291 11.74 13.17 0.18
CA ASN A 291 12.20 12.74 -1.13
C ASN A 291 11.07 12.11 -1.96
N PHE A 292 10.18 11.31 -1.34
CA PHE A 292 8.97 10.83 -2.02
C PHE A 292 8.09 11.99 -2.48
N LEU A 293 7.96 13.05 -1.68
CA LEU A 293 7.19 14.22 -2.08
C LEU A 293 7.78 14.91 -3.31
N GLN A 294 9.11 15.11 -3.34
CA GLN A 294 9.80 15.64 -4.53
C GLN A 294 9.63 14.71 -5.74
N HIS A 295 9.77 13.39 -5.54
CA HIS A 295 9.55 12.42 -6.61
C HIS A 295 8.13 12.50 -7.17
N VAL A 296 7.10 12.58 -6.33
CA VAL A 296 5.71 12.72 -6.77
C VAL A 296 5.51 14.00 -7.60
N MET A 297 6.10 15.11 -7.18
CA MET A 297 6.09 16.36 -7.96
C MET A 297 6.74 16.16 -9.33
N THR A 298 7.85 15.42 -9.41
CA THR A 298 8.53 15.12 -10.67
C THR A 298 7.69 14.29 -11.61
N ILE A 299 7.06 13.20 -11.13
CA ILE A 299 6.32 12.26 -11.98
C ILE A 299 4.89 12.69 -12.32
N LEU A 300 4.42 13.82 -11.79
CA LEU A 300 3.13 14.39 -12.20
C LEU A 300 3.24 15.11 -13.55
N LYS A 301 2.23 14.93 -14.41
CA LYS A 301 1.99 15.79 -15.57
C LYS A 301 1.60 17.20 -15.12
N PRO A 302 1.85 18.25 -15.94
CA PRO A 302 1.20 19.54 -15.72
C PRO A 302 -0.33 19.37 -15.64
N GLY A 303 -0.95 19.93 -14.61
CA GLY A 303 -2.37 19.71 -14.28
C GLY A 303 -2.70 18.37 -13.64
N GLY A 304 -1.73 17.48 -13.49
CA GLY A 304 -1.86 16.24 -12.73
C GLY A 304 -1.97 16.50 -11.23
N ARG A 305 -2.59 15.58 -10.50
CA ARG A 305 -2.88 15.72 -9.07
C ARG A 305 -2.40 14.54 -8.24
N ALA A 306 -2.10 14.79 -6.99
CA ALA A 306 -1.64 13.76 -6.07
C ALA A 306 -2.34 13.79 -4.72
N ALA A 307 -2.43 12.62 -4.10
CA ALA A 307 -2.72 12.45 -2.68
C ALA A 307 -1.60 11.59 -2.07
N VAL A 308 -0.90 12.15 -1.09
CA VAL A 308 0.27 11.52 -0.46
C VAL A 308 0.04 11.44 1.03
N VAL A 309 0.17 10.24 1.58
CA VAL A 309 0.09 10.00 3.03
C VAL A 309 1.47 10.23 3.64
N LEU A 310 1.56 11.12 4.61
CA LEU A 310 2.81 11.49 5.28
C LEU A 310 2.65 11.47 6.80
N PRO A 311 3.64 10.96 7.56
CA PRO A 311 3.64 11.08 9.01
C PRO A 311 3.88 12.53 9.46
N ASP A 312 3.44 12.88 10.66
CA ASP A 312 3.53 14.24 11.20
C ASP A 312 4.95 14.80 11.19
N ASN A 313 5.96 13.96 11.46
CA ASN A 313 7.34 14.41 11.49
C ASN A 313 7.82 15.04 10.18
N CYS A 314 7.21 14.68 9.05
CA CYS A 314 7.52 15.29 7.76
C CYS A 314 7.04 16.73 7.63
N LEU A 315 6.09 17.16 8.48
CA LEU A 315 5.57 18.54 8.44
C LEU A 315 6.47 19.55 9.16
N PHE A 316 7.43 19.08 9.99
CA PHE A 316 8.32 19.92 10.80
C PHE A 316 9.80 19.49 10.76
N ALA A 317 10.18 18.44 10.05
CA ALA A 317 11.57 18.01 9.89
C ALA A 317 12.46 19.16 9.36
N ASP A 318 13.78 19.04 9.49
CA ASP A 318 14.72 20.14 9.20
C ASP A 318 14.54 20.73 7.80
N GLN A 319 14.43 19.90 6.74
CA GLN A 319 14.24 20.37 5.37
C GLN A 319 12.74 20.43 4.95
N ALA A 320 11.80 20.20 5.87
CA ALA A 320 10.38 20.23 5.55
C ALA A 320 9.94 21.57 4.95
N GLY A 321 10.36 22.68 5.59
CA GLY A 321 10.02 24.02 5.11
C GLY A 321 10.49 24.28 3.68
N GLU A 322 11.68 23.82 3.30
CA GLU A 322 12.20 23.98 1.93
C GLU A 322 11.41 23.17 0.92
N VAL A 323 11.10 21.89 1.23
CA VAL A 323 10.33 21.03 0.33
C VAL A 323 8.88 21.52 0.22
N PHE A 324 8.24 21.95 1.30
CA PHE A 324 6.89 22.51 1.25
C PHE A 324 6.84 23.87 0.57
N LYS A 325 7.91 24.69 0.69
CA LYS A 325 8.06 25.90 -0.10
C LYS A 325 8.05 25.57 -1.59
N LEU A 326 8.91 24.66 -2.04
CA LEU A 326 8.94 24.19 -3.42
C LEU A 326 7.57 23.65 -3.88
N LEU A 327 6.93 22.81 -3.05
CA LEU A 327 5.59 22.28 -3.34
C LEU A 327 4.58 23.41 -3.54
N THR A 328 4.58 24.45 -2.70
CA THR A 328 3.62 25.54 -2.78
C THR A 328 3.92 26.54 -3.91
N GLU A 329 5.14 26.58 -4.43
CA GLU A 329 5.52 27.39 -5.59
C GLU A 329 5.16 26.70 -6.91
N ASP A 330 5.35 25.37 -7.01
CA ASP A 330 5.14 24.59 -8.25
C ASP A 330 3.76 23.93 -8.34
N CYS A 331 3.09 23.78 -7.20
CA CYS A 331 1.81 23.10 -7.10
C CYS A 331 0.82 23.89 -6.25
N VAL A 332 -0.46 23.66 -6.51
CA VAL A 332 -1.54 24.10 -5.61
C VAL A 332 -1.71 23.04 -4.51
N LEU A 333 -1.10 23.25 -3.36
CA LEU A 333 -1.38 22.49 -2.15
C LEU A 333 -2.71 22.96 -1.58
N HIS A 334 -3.80 22.32 -1.96
CA HIS A 334 -5.14 22.81 -1.65
C HIS A 334 -5.79 22.19 -0.42
N THR A 335 -5.32 21.02 0.05
CA THR A 335 -5.98 20.33 1.18
C THR A 335 -4.97 19.49 1.96
N VAL A 336 -5.06 19.57 3.28
CA VAL A 336 -4.39 18.67 4.22
C VAL A 336 -5.46 18.03 5.11
N LEU A 337 -5.50 16.69 5.14
CA LEU A 337 -6.33 15.94 6.07
C LEU A 337 -5.45 15.38 7.19
N ARG A 338 -5.66 15.85 8.41
CA ARG A 338 -5.07 15.24 9.61
C ARG A 338 -5.86 14.01 9.99
N LEU A 339 -5.25 12.84 9.87
CA LEU A 339 -5.92 11.55 10.09
C LEU A 339 -6.26 11.33 11.57
N PRO A 340 -7.34 10.60 11.87
CA PRO A 340 -7.67 10.19 13.23
C PRO A 340 -6.50 9.46 13.91
N ARG A 341 -6.35 9.63 15.23
CA ARG A 341 -5.37 8.86 16.00
C ARG A 341 -5.67 7.36 15.86
N GLY A 342 -4.64 6.54 15.65
CA GLY A 342 -4.79 5.09 15.49
C GLY A 342 -5.29 4.62 14.12
N THR A 343 -5.34 5.48 13.09
CA THR A 343 -5.74 5.11 11.72
C THR A 343 -5.01 3.84 11.22
N PHE A 344 -3.75 3.66 11.60
CA PHE A 344 -2.94 2.50 11.19
C PHE A 344 -2.92 1.35 12.20
N THR A 345 -3.87 1.30 13.14
CA THR A 345 -4.02 0.19 14.07
C THR A 345 -4.47 -1.08 13.30
N PRO A 346 -3.89 -2.26 13.56
CA PRO A 346 -2.96 -2.61 14.64
C PRO A 346 -1.46 -2.47 14.28
N TYR A 347 -1.12 -2.01 13.09
CA TYR A 347 0.27 -2.02 12.58
C TYR A 347 1.16 -0.97 13.26
N SER A 348 0.59 0.20 13.53
CA SER A 348 1.29 1.30 14.19
C SER A 348 0.28 2.17 14.95
N THR A 349 0.12 1.91 16.23
CA THR A 349 -0.87 2.60 17.09
C THR A 349 -0.49 4.04 17.40
N GLY A 350 0.81 4.35 17.48
CA GLY A 350 1.34 5.66 17.88
C GLY A 350 1.56 6.64 16.73
N VAL A 351 1.45 6.22 15.46
CA VAL A 351 1.75 7.10 14.33
C VAL A 351 0.60 8.08 14.07
N LYS A 352 0.93 9.37 14.11
CA LYS A 352 0.10 10.46 13.60
C LYS A 352 0.49 10.72 12.14
N ALA A 353 -0.50 10.75 11.25
CA ALA A 353 -0.24 10.99 9.84
C ALA A 353 -1.27 11.94 9.22
N ASN A 354 -0.95 12.41 8.02
CA ASN A 354 -1.76 13.33 7.24
C ASN A 354 -1.84 12.84 5.80
N VAL A 355 -2.89 13.26 5.10
CA VAL A 355 -2.94 13.16 3.64
C VAL A 355 -2.85 14.56 3.07
N ILE A 356 -1.88 14.79 2.20
CA ILE A 356 -1.76 16.06 1.47
C ILE A 356 -2.29 15.87 0.05
N PHE A 357 -3.11 16.83 -0.40
CA PHE A 357 -3.71 16.83 -1.74
C PHE A 357 -3.24 18.06 -2.49
N PHE A 358 -2.66 17.85 -3.66
CA PHE A 358 -2.16 18.96 -4.48
C PHE A 358 -2.29 18.70 -5.98
N THR A 359 -2.26 19.77 -6.77
CA THR A 359 -2.31 19.75 -8.23
C THR A 359 -1.12 20.51 -8.78
N LYS A 360 -0.37 19.92 -9.73
CA LYS A 360 0.83 20.54 -10.33
C LYS A 360 0.47 21.62 -11.35
N GLY A 361 1.22 22.72 -11.36
CA GLY A 361 1.22 23.70 -12.42
C GLY A 361 0.90 25.14 -12.03
N TYR A 362 0.44 25.37 -10.80
CA TYR A 362 0.16 26.72 -10.29
C TYR A 362 0.65 26.86 -8.86
N ALA A 363 0.96 28.08 -8.45
CA ALA A 363 1.34 28.35 -7.07
C ALA A 363 0.12 28.27 -6.11
N THR A 364 0.38 27.92 -4.88
CA THR A 364 -0.62 27.85 -3.82
C THR A 364 -0.98 29.25 -3.31
N GLU A 365 -2.24 29.57 -3.27
CA GLU A 365 -2.76 30.81 -2.64
C GLU A 365 -3.27 30.54 -1.22
N ASN A 366 -3.96 29.43 -1.04
CA ASN A 366 -4.56 29.05 0.24
C ASN A 366 -4.45 27.53 0.43
N VAL A 367 -4.24 27.12 1.68
CA VAL A 367 -4.26 25.72 2.12
C VAL A 367 -5.46 25.51 3.04
N TRP A 368 -6.26 24.50 2.76
CA TRP A 368 -7.34 24.06 3.63
C TRP A 368 -6.88 22.89 4.49
N ILE A 369 -7.08 22.96 5.77
CA ILE A 369 -6.72 21.89 6.70
C ILE A 369 -7.97 21.36 7.38
N TYR A 370 -8.17 20.03 7.30
CA TYR A 370 -9.23 19.33 8.04
C TYR A 370 -8.59 18.55 9.21
N ASP A 371 -9.06 18.81 10.41
CA ASP A 371 -8.59 18.10 11.61
C ASP A 371 -9.57 17.01 12.02
N ALA A 372 -9.24 15.74 11.71
CA ALA A 372 -10.02 14.56 12.09
C ALA A 372 -9.49 13.90 13.38
N ARG A 373 -8.56 14.53 14.12
CA ARG A 373 -7.87 13.90 15.26
C ARG A 373 -8.09 14.57 16.60
N THR A 374 -8.17 15.92 16.64
CA THR A 374 -8.29 16.66 17.90
C THR A 374 -9.69 16.46 18.48
N ASN A 375 -9.77 16.07 19.76
CA ASN A 375 -11.03 15.73 20.46
C ASN A 375 -11.85 14.66 19.73
N VAL A 376 -11.18 13.70 19.07
CA VAL A 376 -11.82 12.55 18.45
C VAL A 376 -11.26 11.29 19.09
N PRO A 377 -12.12 10.39 19.60
CA PRO A 377 -11.68 9.13 20.19
C PRO A 377 -10.81 8.34 19.21
N GLY A 378 -9.65 7.88 19.68
CA GLY A 378 -8.71 7.13 18.84
C GLY A 378 -9.30 5.82 18.29
N ILE A 379 -8.86 5.46 17.09
CA ILE A 379 -9.23 4.20 16.45
C ILE A 379 -8.61 3.03 17.20
N THR A 380 -9.41 2.00 17.46
CA THR A 380 -8.96 0.73 18.06
C THR A 380 -9.39 -0.45 17.20
N LYS A 381 -8.76 -1.60 17.38
CA LYS A 381 -9.04 -2.78 16.55
C LYS A 381 -10.44 -3.36 16.78
N LYS A 382 -10.95 -3.32 18.02
CA LYS A 382 -12.20 -4.00 18.43
C LYS A 382 -13.34 -3.04 18.68
N ASP A 383 -13.11 -2.03 19.51
CA ASP A 383 -14.20 -1.23 20.07
C ASP A 383 -14.57 -0.03 19.18
N ARG A 384 -13.58 0.52 18.46
CA ARG A 384 -13.75 1.67 17.57
C ARG A 384 -12.95 1.45 16.27
N PRO A 385 -13.35 0.51 15.42
CA PRO A 385 -12.66 0.25 14.17
C PRO A 385 -12.79 1.45 13.22
N LEU A 386 -11.80 1.62 12.33
CA LEU A 386 -11.84 2.63 11.28
C LEU A 386 -12.99 2.32 10.30
N THR A 387 -13.89 3.29 10.11
CA THR A 387 -15.02 3.19 9.18
C THR A 387 -15.09 4.39 8.24
N SER A 388 -15.88 4.29 7.18
CA SER A 388 -16.10 5.39 6.23
C SER A 388 -16.71 6.64 6.88
N GLU A 389 -17.42 6.47 7.99
CA GLU A 389 -18.04 7.58 8.73
C GLU A 389 -17.01 8.58 9.25
N HIS A 390 -15.81 8.10 9.64
CA HIS A 390 -14.72 8.97 10.07
C HIS A 390 -14.26 9.98 9.00
N PHE A 391 -14.57 9.73 7.74
CA PHE A 391 -14.19 10.58 6.61
C PHE A 391 -15.39 11.24 5.90
N ALA A 392 -16.63 10.96 6.33
CA ALA A 392 -17.84 11.43 5.66
C ALA A 392 -17.94 12.96 5.66
N GLU A 393 -17.65 13.61 6.78
CA GLU A 393 -17.65 15.08 6.86
C GLU A 393 -16.50 15.69 6.06
N PHE A 394 -15.31 15.10 6.15
CA PHE A 394 -14.17 15.52 5.32
C PHE A 394 -14.52 15.49 3.82
N GLY A 395 -15.14 14.43 3.35
CA GLY A 395 -15.55 14.30 1.94
C GLY A 395 -16.51 15.44 1.51
N LYS A 396 -17.46 15.80 2.38
CA LYS A 396 -18.35 16.96 2.15
C LYS A 396 -17.59 18.30 2.10
N CYS A 397 -16.64 18.49 3.00
CA CYS A 397 -15.80 19.69 3.06
C CYS A 397 -14.85 19.78 1.87
N TYR A 398 -14.32 18.64 1.41
CA TYR A 398 -13.43 18.57 0.23
C TYR A 398 -14.18 19.03 -1.03
N GLY A 399 -15.41 18.59 -1.20
CA GLY A 399 -16.29 18.95 -2.32
C GLY A 399 -16.07 18.07 -3.55
N ASP A 400 -16.76 18.40 -4.64
CA ASP A 400 -16.87 17.54 -5.83
C ASP A 400 -15.70 17.65 -6.80
N ASP A 401 -14.95 18.73 -6.78
CA ASP A 401 -13.80 18.94 -7.67
C ASP A 401 -12.55 18.27 -7.11
N PRO A 402 -11.97 17.28 -7.82
CA PRO A 402 -10.78 16.56 -7.34
C PRO A 402 -9.50 17.43 -7.24
N ASN A 403 -9.50 18.63 -7.83
CA ASN A 403 -8.43 19.61 -7.75
C ASN A 403 -8.66 20.67 -6.64
N GLY A 404 -9.65 20.45 -5.78
CA GLY A 404 -9.94 21.33 -4.67
C GLY A 404 -10.51 22.70 -5.02
N ARG A 405 -11.08 22.87 -6.23
CA ARG A 405 -11.63 24.13 -6.73
C ARG A 405 -13.10 24.34 -6.37
N SER A 406 -13.76 23.36 -5.76
CA SER A 406 -15.12 23.50 -5.25
C SER A 406 -15.22 24.67 -4.28
N LYS A 407 -16.39 25.32 -4.25
CA LYS A 407 -16.68 26.36 -3.27
C LYS A 407 -16.72 25.74 -1.88
N ARG A 408 -15.78 26.10 -1.01
CA ARG A 408 -15.61 25.55 0.33
C ARG A 408 -16.02 26.55 1.39
N LYS A 409 -16.49 26.04 2.53
CA LYS A 409 -16.83 26.83 3.71
C LYS A 409 -16.04 26.31 4.90
N GLU A 410 -15.63 27.22 5.75
CA GLU A 410 -15.04 26.84 7.03
C GLU A 410 -16.08 26.16 7.93
N THR A 411 -15.63 25.17 8.66
CA THR A 411 -16.38 24.49 9.72
C THR A 411 -15.50 24.45 10.97
N GLU A 412 -16.01 23.94 12.08
CA GLU A 412 -15.22 23.76 13.30
C GLU A 412 -13.90 23.02 13.01
N ARG A 413 -13.93 21.99 12.13
CA ARG A 413 -12.79 21.12 11.82
C ARG A 413 -12.08 21.44 10.51
N PHE A 414 -12.59 22.37 9.69
CA PHE A 414 -12.06 22.67 8.36
C PHE A 414 -11.79 24.16 8.20
N HIS A 415 -10.52 24.54 8.21
CA HIS A 415 -10.09 25.95 8.17
C HIS A 415 -9.20 26.24 6.97
N LYS A 416 -9.29 27.48 6.50
CA LYS A 416 -8.49 28.01 5.40
C LYS A 416 -7.35 28.87 5.94
N PHE A 417 -6.14 28.65 5.45
CA PHE A 417 -4.97 29.44 5.74
C PHE A 417 -4.37 29.99 4.45
N SER A 418 -4.07 31.28 4.43
CA SER A 418 -3.42 31.94 3.30
C SER A 418 -1.96 31.49 3.18
N ILE A 419 -1.44 31.59 1.95
CA ILE A 419 0.00 31.31 1.74
C ILE A 419 0.90 32.26 2.56
N THR A 420 0.41 33.46 2.89
CA THR A 420 1.15 34.41 3.75
C THR A 420 1.29 33.87 5.16
N GLU A 421 0.25 33.27 5.73
CA GLU A 421 0.29 32.62 7.03
C GLU A 421 1.20 31.38 7.02
N VAL A 422 1.19 30.62 5.90
CA VAL A 422 2.07 29.44 5.73
C VAL A 422 3.53 29.89 5.66
N LYS A 423 3.84 30.96 4.95
CA LYS A 423 5.18 31.58 4.90
C LYS A 423 5.64 32.07 6.26
N ALA A 424 4.75 32.69 7.03
CA ALA A 424 5.08 33.17 8.38
C ALA A 424 5.44 32.04 9.37
N LYS A 425 5.14 30.78 9.03
CA LYS A 425 5.51 29.57 9.78
C LYS A 425 6.60 28.76 9.06
N ASP A 426 7.43 29.40 8.23
CA ASP A 426 8.51 28.75 7.47
C ASP A 426 8.03 27.53 6.66
N PHE A 427 6.81 27.58 6.12
CA PHE A 427 6.14 26.50 5.38
C PHE A 427 5.94 25.21 6.18
N LYS A 428 6.09 25.23 7.50
CA LYS A 428 5.82 24.10 8.39
C LYS A 428 4.34 24.01 8.70
N LEU A 429 3.70 22.89 8.35
CA LEU A 429 2.26 22.74 8.43
C LEU A 429 1.74 22.20 9.78
N ASP A 430 2.61 21.76 10.67
CA ASP A 430 2.27 21.28 12.02
C ASP A 430 1.75 22.38 12.94
N GLY A 431 2.21 23.62 12.75
CA GLY A 431 1.91 24.78 13.57
C GLY A 431 0.49 25.38 13.42
N PHE A 432 -0.36 24.82 12.56
CA PHE A 432 -1.74 25.31 12.37
C PHE A 432 -2.72 24.56 13.28
N LYS A 433 -2.84 24.99 14.51
CA LYS A 433 -3.76 24.45 15.53
C LYS A 433 -4.77 25.51 15.89
N TRP A 434 -6.06 25.23 15.74
CA TRP A 434 -7.18 26.14 16.10
C TRP A 434 -8.19 25.47 17.03
N LEU A 435 -8.23 24.14 17.08
CA LEU A 435 -8.99 23.40 18.07
C LEU A 435 -8.20 23.33 19.37
N LYS A 436 -8.86 23.64 20.49
CA LYS A 436 -8.28 23.36 21.81
C LYS A 436 -8.29 21.85 22.01
N ASP A 437 -7.17 21.29 22.40
CA ASP A 437 -7.06 19.87 22.77
C ASP A 437 -7.56 19.73 24.21
N GLU A 438 -8.77 19.21 24.37
CA GLU A 438 -9.40 19.01 25.68
C GLU A 438 -8.65 17.95 26.50
N ASP A 439 -7.94 17.03 25.83
CA ASP A 439 -7.07 16.05 26.49
C ASP A 439 -5.84 16.70 27.17
N ILE A 440 -5.54 17.97 26.90
CA ILE A 440 -4.42 18.72 27.54
C ILE A 440 -4.88 19.48 28.79
N GLU A 441 -6.19 19.71 28.98
CA GLU A 441 -6.71 20.36 30.20
C GLU A 441 -6.81 19.41 31.40
N ASP A 442 -6.76 18.11 31.18
CA ASP A 442 -6.61 17.09 32.26
C ASP A 442 -5.12 16.84 32.58
N SER A 443 -4.35 17.91 32.71
CA SER A 443 -2.99 17.83 33.27
C SER A 443 -2.98 17.35 34.74
N ASP A 444 -4.13 17.31 35.37
CA ASP A 444 -4.31 16.80 36.74
C ASP A 444 -4.39 15.26 36.83
N GLU A 445 -4.52 14.54 35.67
CA GLU A 445 -4.46 13.08 35.60
C GLU A 445 -3.18 12.52 34.94
N LEU A 446 -2.25 13.38 34.54
CA LEU A 446 -0.94 12.88 34.13
C LEU A 446 -0.20 12.38 35.38
N PRO A 447 0.42 11.18 35.30
CA PRO A 447 1.33 10.73 36.34
C PRO A 447 2.38 11.82 36.62
N GLU A 448 2.78 11.95 37.87
CA GLU A 448 3.82 12.92 38.26
C GLU A 448 5.05 12.80 37.32
N PRO A 449 5.71 13.88 36.95
CA PRO A 449 6.88 13.85 36.04
C PRO A 449 7.94 12.82 36.45
N GLU A 450 8.04 12.51 37.74
CA GLU A 450 8.94 11.50 38.30
C GLU A 450 8.47 10.08 37.96
N GLU A 451 7.17 9.82 37.90
CA GLU A 451 6.56 8.54 37.52
C GLU A 451 6.72 8.28 36.02
N LEU A 452 6.43 9.30 35.19
CA LEU A 452 6.68 9.26 33.73
C LEU A 452 8.17 9.07 33.41
N ALA A 453 9.08 9.71 34.15
CA ALA A 453 10.51 9.52 34.00
C ALA A 453 10.93 8.09 34.37
N THR A 454 10.34 7.55 35.43
CA THR A 454 10.59 6.18 35.90
C THR A 454 10.13 5.14 34.86
N ASP A 455 8.96 5.31 34.29
CA ASP A 455 8.43 4.44 33.24
C ASP A 455 9.27 4.52 31.94
N ALA A 456 9.72 5.72 31.58
CA ALA A 456 10.61 5.91 30.43
C ALA A 456 11.99 5.25 30.66
N ILE A 457 12.56 5.35 31.87
CA ILE A 457 13.79 4.68 32.24
C ILE A 457 13.63 3.17 32.19
N ALA A 458 12.56 2.62 32.75
CA ALA A 458 12.28 1.18 32.73
C ALA A 458 12.13 0.65 31.30
N ALA A 459 11.46 1.40 30.39
CA ALA A 459 11.33 1.05 28.99
C ALA A 459 12.69 1.08 28.25
N LEU A 460 13.55 2.06 28.56
CA LEU A 460 14.90 2.16 28.01
C LEU A 460 15.81 1.03 28.52
N GLU A 461 15.74 0.69 29.79
CA GLU A 461 16.48 -0.43 30.37
C GLU A 461 16.06 -1.77 29.73
N GLY A 462 14.76 -1.98 29.53
CA GLY A 462 14.24 -3.14 28.79
C GLY A 462 14.78 -3.23 27.36
N ALA A 463 14.82 -2.11 26.64
CA ALA A 463 15.37 -2.06 25.30
C ALA A 463 16.89 -2.32 25.28
N VAL A 464 17.63 -1.85 26.28
CA VAL A 464 19.08 -2.13 26.43
C VAL A 464 19.32 -3.61 26.71
N ILE A 465 18.51 -4.26 27.54
CA ILE A 465 18.60 -5.70 27.81
C ILE A 465 18.38 -6.51 26.53
N GLU A 466 17.36 -6.17 25.73
CA GLU A 466 17.11 -6.83 24.44
C GLU A 466 18.25 -6.64 23.43
N LEU A 467 18.81 -5.43 23.37
CA LEU A 467 19.97 -5.14 22.50
C LEU A 467 21.21 -5.91 22.93
N ASN A 468 21.48 -6.02 24.23
CA ASN A 468 22.59 -6.80 24.75
C ASN A 468 22.42 -8.31 24.48
N ALA A 469 21.20 -8.82 24.55
CA ALA A 469 20.91 -10.20 24.18
C ALA A 469 21.17 -10.47 22.69
N VAL A 470 20.83 -9.53 21.81
CA VAL A 470 21.15 -9.59 20.37
C VAL A 470 22.67 -9.55 20.16
N LEU A 471 23.38 -8.67 20.86
CA LEU A 471 24.83 -8.54 20.76
C LEU A 471 25.53 -9.87 21.18
N ALA A 472 25.12 -10.41 22.31
CA ALA A 472 25.64 -11.70 22.81
C ALA A 472 25.36 -12.86 21.83
N ALA A 473 24.20 -12.86 21.17
CA ALA A 473 23.87 -13.85 20.15
C ALA A 473 24.77 -13.72 18.89
N LEU A 474 25.08 -12.49 18.48
CA LEU A 474 25.99 -12.20 17.37
C LEU A 474 27.43 -12.59 17.68
N GLU A 475 27.92 -12.30 18.87
CA GLU A 475 29.27 -12.67 19.33
C GLU A 475 29.46 -14.20 19.43
N ASN A 476 28.43 -14.92 19.87
CA ASN A 476 28.43 -16.37 19.94
C ASN A 476 28.28 -17.03 18.55
N GLY A 477 27.62 -16.37 17.60
CA GLY A 477 27.51 -16.84 16.20
C GLY A 477 28.79 -16.65 15.39
N SER A 478 29.67 -15.74 15.79
CA SER A 478 30.97 -15.49 15.11
C SER A 478 32.10 -16.42 15.54
N LYS A 479 31.83 -17.35 16.46
CA LYS A 479 32.82 -18.34 16.98
C LYS A 479 32.60 -19.76 16.46
N LYS A 480 31.85 -19.95 15.37
CA LYS A 480 31.70 -21.23 14.69
C LYS A 480 32.24 -21.18 13.27
#